data_df25994856dc6571e9d7333644ccc0f7
#
_entry.id   df25994856dc6571e9d7333644ccc0f7
#
_cell.length_a   1.000
_cell.length_b   1.000
_cell.length_c   1.000
_cell.angle_alpha   90.00
_cell.angle_beta   90.00
_cell.angle_gamma   90.00
#
_symmetry.space_group_name_H-M   'P 1'
#
loop_
_entity.id
_entity.type
_entity.pdbx_description
1 polymer ?
#
loop_
_entity_poly.entity_id
_entity_poly.type
_entity_poly.pdbx_seq_one_letter_code
_entity_poly.pdbx_strand_id
1 'polypeptide(L)'
;MKILDIASLEKNFLDKVFDLTATISNDWPNVEQIGAGKTICLLFWEPSTRTKLSFEHAAKKLGFNVLDFSPEHSSVKKGESFEDTILTLLAMQVDGFIIRHPEDHISKTISSMLPDNVFYINAGDGNHAHPTQAMLDVFTMKEKFNDLSNLKVTILGDVNHSRVIPSQIAVSYTHLRAHETSKH
;
A
#
# COMPACT_ATOMS: atom_id res chain seq x y z
N MET A 1 -10.90 -2.46 -7.02
CA MET A 1 -9.78 -1.48 -7.04
C MET A 1 -8.50 -2.18 -6.61
N LYS A 2 -7.39 -2.02 -7.36
CA LYS A 2 -6.12 -2.69 -7.05
C LYS A 2 -4.98 -1.67 -7.11
N ILE A 3 -4.26 -1.49 -6.00
CA ILE A 3 -3.11 -0.56 -5.87
C ILE A 3 -1.84 -1.41 -5.84
N LEU A 4 -1.17 -1.55 -6.99
CA LEU A 4 0.04 -2.36 -7.15
C LEU A 4 1.31 -1.53 -6.95
N ASP A 5 1.38 -0.43 -7.67
CA ASP A 5 2.47 0.55 -7.63
C ASP A 5 1.92 1.97 -7.90
N ILE A 6 2.75 2.97 -7.72
CA ILE A 6 2.38 4.37 -7.98
C ILE A 6 2.35 4.67 -9.49
N ALA A 7 3.24 4.07 -10.26
CA ALA A 7 3.37 4.36 -11.69
C ALA A 7 2.13 3.97 -12.49
N SER A 8 1.34 3.02 -11.97
CA SER A 8 0.08 2.57 -12.56
C SER A 8 -1.13 3.46 -12.20
N LEU A 9 -0.98 4.41 -11.28
CA LEU A 9 -2.08 5.25 -10.79
C LEU A 9 -2.13 6.58 -11.53
N GLU A 10 -3.34 6.97 -11.95
CA GLU A 10 -3.57 8.28 -12.55
C GLU A 10 -3.39 9.40 -11.52
N LYS A 11 -2.89 10.55 -11.98
CA LYS A 11 -2.72 11.75 -11.14
C LYS A 11 -4.02 12.14 -10.43
N ASN A 12 -5.13 12.15 -11.16
CA ASN A 12 -6.44 12.50 -10.60
C ASN A 12 -6.89 11.55 -9.48
N PHE A 13 -6.49 10.28 -9.53
CA PHE A 13 -6.76 9.34 -8.45
C PHE A 13 -5.94 9.71 -7.21
N LEU A 14 -4.65 9.99 -7.38
CA LEU A 14 -3.78 10.39 -6.26
C LEU A 14 -4.24 11.71 -5.62
N ASP A 15 -4.64 12.70 -6.42
CA ASP A 15 -5.17 13.96 -5.91
C ASP A 15 -6.42 13.71 -5.04
N LYS A 16 -7.37 12.87 -5.50
CA LYS A 16 -8.55 12.48 -4.72
C LYS A 16 -8.18 11.74 -3.42
N VAL A 17 -7.17 10.87 -3.46
CA VAL A 17 -6.70 10.18 -2.24
C VAL A 17 -6.15 11.19 -1.24
N PHE A 18 -5.37 12.18 -1.68
CA PHE A 18 -4.81 13.21 -0.79
C PHE A 18 -5.91 14.11 -0.19
N ASP A 19 -6.88 14.54 -1.00
CA ASP A 19 -8.00 15.38 -0.53
C ASP A 19 -8.86 14.62 0.49
N LEU A 20 -9.16 13.35 0.22
CA LEU A 20 -9.88 12.48 1.15
C LEU A 20 -9.07 12.25 2.43
N THR A 21 -7.76 12.05 2.31
CA THR A 21 -6.86 11.88 3.46
C THR A 21 -6.89 13.11 4.35
N ALA A 22 -6.82 14.31 3.78
CA ALA A 22 -6.90 15.57 4.54
C ALA A 22 -8.26 15.68 5.26
N THR A 23 -9.35 15.34 4.60
CA THR A 23 -10.70 15.34 5.20
C THR A 23 -10.79 14.37 6.37
N ILE A 24 -10.33 13.13 6.18
CA ILE A 24 -10.35 12.09 7.21
C ILE A 24 -9.43 12.45 8.37
N SER A 25 -8.24 13.01 8.10
CA SER A 25 -7.29 13.41 9.14
C SER A 25 -7.86 14.48 10.07
N ASN A 26 -8.63 15.43 9.51
CA ASN A 26 -9.25 16.51 10.29
C ASN A 26 -10.42 16.01 11.15
N ASP A 27 -11.09 14.93 10.80
CA ASP A 27 -12.23 14.38 11.54
C ASP A 27 -12.07 12.87 11.81
N TRP A 28 -10.86 12.44 12.12
CA TRP A 28 -10.55 11.04 12.40
C TRP A 28 -11.46 10.35 13.43
N PRO A 29 -11.93 11.02 14.50
CA PRO A 29 -12.84 10.40 15.45
C PRO A 29 -14.19 9.97 14.84
N ASN A 30 -14.69 10.69 13.83
CA ASN A 30 -16.02 10.51 13.22
C ASN A 30 -15.98 9.94 11.80
N VAL A 31 -14.87 9.31 11.41
CA VAL A 31 -14.74 8.73 10.07
C VAL A 31 -15.86 7.73 9.78
N GLU A 32 -16.43 7.80 8.58
CA GLU A 32 -17.49 6.92 8.12
C GLU A 32 -17.03 5.44 8.08
N GLN A 33 -17.86 4.54 8.60
CA GLN A 33 -17.56 3.11 8.63
C GLN A 33 -17.96 2.43 7.30
N ILE A 34 -17.28 2.79 6.22
CA ILE A 34 -17.51 2.27 4.86
C ILE A 34 -17.26 0.76 4.71
N GLY A 35 -16.56 0.18 5.68
CA GLY A 35 -16.19 -1.24 5.74
C GLY A 35 -17.17 -2.13 6.50
N ALA A 36 -18.29 -1.58 6.99
CA ALA A 36 -19.26 -2.36 7.76
C ALA A 36 -19.77 -3.57 6.97
N GLY A 37 -19.67 -4.74 7.58
CA GLY A 37 -20.05 -6.02 6.96
C GLY A 37 -19.03 -6.59 5.95
N LYS A 38 -17.91 -5.93 5.71
CA LYS A 38 -16.84 -6.40 4.83
C LYS A 38 -15.65 -6.91 5.63
N THR A 39 -14.94 -7.87 5.06
CA THR A 39 -13.77 -8.50 5.65
C THR A 39 -12.54 -8.24 4.81
N ILE A 40 -11.46 -7.80 5.44
CA ILE A 40 -10.14 -7.69 4.80
C ILE A 40 -9.13 -8.60 5.46
N CYS A 41 -8.16 -9.06 4.69
CA CYS A 41 -7.08 -9.88 5.19
C CYS A 41 -5.74 -9.13 5.11
N LEU A 42 -5.03 -9.07 6.24
CA LEU A 42 -3.65 -8.59 6.32
C LEU A 42 -2.71 -9.79 6.16
N LEU A 43 -2.02 -9.86 5.04
CA LEU A 43 -1.11 -10.94 4.67
C LEU A 43 0.33 -10.42 4.64
N PHE A 44 1.08 -10.65 5.71
CA PHE A 44 2.44 -10.16 5.84
C PHE A 44 3.43 -11.33 5.87
N TRP A 45 4.05 -11.63 4.71
CA TRP A 45 5.13 -12.62 4.56
C TRP A 45 6.47 -12.10 5.04
N GLU A 46 6.56 -10.83 5.35
CA GLU A 46 7.75 -10.16 5.84
C GLU A 46 7.38 -9.34 7.09
N PRO A 47 8.17 -9.42 8.17
CA PRO A 47 7.88 -8.65 9.39
C PRO A 47 7.83 -7.15 9.14
N SER A 48 6.77 -6.51 9.61
CA SER A 48 6.62 -5.05 9.53
C SER A 48 5.61 -4.55 10.57
N THR A 49 6.08 -4.21 11.74
CA THR A 49 5.23 -3.78 12.84
C THR A 49 4.45 -2.51 12.51
N ARG A 50 5.13 -1.45 12.08
CA ARG A 50 4.48 -0.16 11.81
C ARG A 50 3.45 -0.27 10.68
N THR A 51 3.84 -0.83 9.54
CA THR A 51 2.95 -0.95 8.38
C THR A 51 1.72 -1.79 8.71
N LYS A 52 1.92 -2.95 9.35
CA LYS A 52 0.83 -3.85 9.73
C LYS A 52 -0.16 -3.18 10.67
N LEU A 53 0.35 -2.60 11.78
CA LEU A 53 -0.50 -1.96 12.78
C LEU A 53 -1.24 -0.73 12.24
N SER A 54 -0.61 0.06 11.34
CA SER A 54 -1.29 1.21 10.74
C SER A 54 -2.44 0.77 9.82
N PHE A 55 -2.26 -0.26 8.99
CA PHE A 55 -3.35 -0.80 8.19
C PHE A 55 -4.44 -1.42 9.04
N GLU A 56 -4.08 -2.19 10.06
CA GLU A 56 -5.04 -2.81 10.97
C GLU A 56 -5.89 -1.76 11.70
N HIS A 57 -5.23 -0.72 12.25
CA HIS A 57 -5.92 0.37 12.93
C HIS A 57 -6.86 1.12 12.00
N ALA A 58 -6.39 1.50 10.80
CA ALA A 58 -7.21 2.19 9.81
C ALA A 58 -8.41 1.35 9.37
N ALA A 59 -8.21 0.07 9.08
CA ALA A 59 -9.26 -0.84 8.67
C ALA A 59 -10.35 -1.00 9.74
N LYS A 60 -9.95 -1.23 10.99
CA LYS A 60 -10.89 -1.33 12.13
C LYS A 60 -11.65 -0.02 12.33
N LYS A 61 -10.99 1.13 12.19
CA LYS A 61 -11.62 2.45 12.30
C LYS A 61 -12.64 2.70 11.19
N LEU A 62 -12.39 2.17 9.98
CA LEU A 62 -13.33 2.20 8.86
C LEU A 62 -14.45 1.14 8.95
N GLY A 63 -14.49 0.34 10.01
CA GLY A 63 -15.54 -0.65 10.26
C GLY A 63 -15.35 -2.00 9.60
N PHE A 64 -14.16 -2.29 9.05
CA PHE A 64 -13.87 -3.61 8.47
C PHE A 64 -13.66 -4.68 9.56
N ASN A 65 -14.12 -5.90 9.28
CA ASN A 65 -13.60 -7.08 9.95
C ASN A 65 -12.17 -7.34 9.42
N VAL A 66 -11.22 -7.54 10.34
CA VAL A 66 -9.82 -7.73 9.97
C VAL A 66 -9.38 -9.14 10.30
N LEU A 67 -8.97 -9.89 9.29
CA LEU A 67 -8.27 -11.16 9.44
C LEU A 67 -6.77 -10.88 9.40
N ASP A 68 -6.09 -11.20 10.48
CA ASP A 68 -4.63 -11.12 10.55
C ASP A 68 -4.06 -12.51 10.28
N PHE A 69 -3.42 -12.67 9.10
CA PHE A 69 -2.76 -13.91 8.73
C PHE A 69 -1.25 -13.79 8.88
N SER A 70 -0.69 -14.67 9.67
CA SER A 70 0.76 -14.80 9.85
C SER A 70 1.24 -16.15 9.28
N PRO A 71 2.05 -16.14 8.20
CA PRO A 71 2.59 -17.37 7.61
C PRO A 71 3.36 -18.23 8.60
N GLU A 72 4.04 -17.59 9.55
CA GLU A 72 4.86 -18.28 10.57
C GLU A 72 4.05 -19.21 11.48
N HIS A 73 2.74 -18.98 11.61
CA HIS A 73 1.83 -19.76 12.46
C HIS A 73 0.76 -20.50 11.67
N SER A 74 0.92 -20.65 10.35
CA SER A 74 -0.09 -21.21 9.46
C SER A 74 0.35 -22.51 8.78
N SER A 75 -0.54 -23.06 7.95
CA SER A 75 -0.31 -24.24 7.09
C SER A 75 0.81 -24.05 6.07
N VAL A 76 1.24 -22.82 5.79
CA VAL A 76 2.41 -22.50 4.95
C VAL A 76 3.65 -23.27 5.43
N LYS A 77 3.83 -23.43 6.74
CA LYS A 77 4.89 -24.29 7.31
C LYS A 77 4.81 -25.76 6.91
N LYS A 78 3.64 -26.20 6.45
CA LYS A 78 3.39 -27.58 6.01
C LYS A 78 3.47 -27.74 4.49
N GLY A 79 3.91 -26.71 3.77
CA GLY A 79 4.09 -26.71 2.32
C GLY A 79 2.89 -26.19 1.52
N GLU A 80 1.92 -25.53 2.17
CA GLU A 80 0.87 -24.78 1.46
C GLU A 80 1.49 -23.64 0.65
N SER A 81 1.12 -23.52 -0.62
CA SER A 81 1.62 -22.46 -1.47
C SER A 81 0.99 -21.11 -1.12
N PHE A 82 1.62 -20.04 -1.58
CA PHE A 82 1.07 -18.70 -1.48
C PHE A 82 -0.28 -18.60 -2.19
N GLU A 83 -0.35 -19.19 -3.40
CA GLU A 83 -1.55 -19.25 -4.24
C GLU A 83 -2.70 -19.97 -3.54
N ASP A 84 -2.44 -21.12 -2.93
CA ASP A 84 -3.45 -21.89 -2.19
C ASP A 84 -3.99 -21.09 -0.99
N THR A 85 -3.12 -20.35 -0.31
CA THR A 85 -3.53 -19.45 0.77
C THR A 85 -4.49 -18.36 0.27
N ILE A 86 -4.16 -17.70 -0.85
CA ILE A 86 -5.05 -16.69 -1.46
C ILE A 86 -6.39 -17.30 -1.86
N LEU A 87 -6.38 -18.45 -2.53
CA LEU A 87 -7.61 -19.14 -2.97
C LEU A 87 -8.49 -19.55 -1.79
N THR A 88 -7.88 -20.04 -0.71
CA THR A 88 -8.59 -20.38 0.53
C THR A 88 -9.28 -19.17 1.13
N LEU A 89 -8.59 -18.03 1.22
CA LEU A 89 -9.16 -16.79 1.76
C LEU A 89 -10.25 -16.22 0.86
N LEU A 90 -10.12 -16.35 -0.47
CA LEU A 90 -11.18 -15.99 -1.41
C LEU A 90 -12.43 -16.86 -1.22
N ALA A 91 -12.26 -18.17 -1.00
CA ALA A 91 -13.37 -19.09 -0.68
C ALA A 91 -14.06 -18.72 0.67
N MET A 92 -13.35 -18.08 1.59
CA MET A 92 -13.90 -17.52 2.83
C MET A 92 -14.58 -16.16 2.63
N GLN A 93 -14.74 -15.70 1.38
CA GLN A 93 -15.40 -14.44 1.01
C GLN A 93 -14.72 -13.18 1.60
N VAL A 94 -13.39 -13.16 1.57
CA VAL A 94 -12.63 -11.95 1.91
C VAL A 94 -12.84 -10.91 0.81
N ASP A 95 -13.23 -9.69 1.18
CA ASP A 95 -13.51 -8.59 0.26
C ASP A 95 -12.26 -7.85 -0.22
N GLY A 96 -11.16 -7.99 0.51
CA GLY A 96 -9.92 -7.30 0.15
C GLY A 96 -8.67 -7.81 0.86
N PHE A 97 -7.55 -7.55 0.22
CA PHE A 97 -6.23 -7.96 0.71
C PHE A 97 -5.29 -6.77 0.83
N ILE A 98 -4.55 -6.75 1.92
CA ILE A 98 -3.39 -5.88 2.14
C ILE A 98 -2.19 -6.79 2.32
N ILE A 99 -1.31 -6.84 1.31
CA ILE A 99 -0.26 -7.84 1.26
C ILE A 99 1.13 -7.18 1.26
N ARG A 100 2.01 -7.73 2.09
CA ARG A 100 3.44 -7.46 2.08
C ARG A 100 4.20 -8.75 1.86
N HIS A 101 5.10 -8.74 0.85
CA HIS A 101 5.82 -9.93 0.44
C HIS A 101 7.30 -9.60 0.13
N PRO A 102 8.25 -10.51 0.39
CA PRO A 102 9.67 -10.28 0.11
C PRO A 102 10.06 -10.37 -1.37
N GLU A 103 9.22 -10.94 -2.23
CA GLU A 103 9.50 -11.13 -3.65
C GLU A 103 9.17 -9.88 -4.45
N ASP A 104 10.09 -9.49 -5.36
CA ASP A 104 9.91 -8.37 -6.27
C ASP A 104 8.80 -8.65 -7.28
N HIS A 105 7.96 -7.64 -7.56
CA HIS A 105 6.88 -7.70 -8.56
C HIS A 105 5.76 -8.71 -8.31
N ILE A 106 5.72 -9.39 -7.18
CA ILE A 106 4.68 -10.37 -6.82
C ILE A 106 3.26 -9.75 -6.88
N SER A 107 3.15 -8.45 -6.69
CA SER A 107 1.89 -7.71 -6.76
C SER A 107 1.14 -7.91 -8.07
N LYS A 108 1.83 -8.10 -9.20
CA LYS A 108 1.20 -8.37 -10.51
C LYS A 108 0.57 -9.76 -10.52
N THR A 109 1.28 -10.76 -10.02
CA THR A 109 0.78 -12.14 -9.90
C THR A 109 -0.45 -12.18 -9.01
N ILE A 110 -0.37 -11.57 -7.82
CA ILE A 110 -1.50 -11.46 -6.90
C ILE A 110 -2.70 -10.82 -7.57
N SER A 111 -2.49 -9.67 -8.21
CA SER A 111 -3.56 -8.93 -8.86
C SER A 111 -4.28 -9.74 -9.95
N SER A 112 -3.56 -10.60 -10.68
CA SER A 112 -4.15 -11.45 -11.71
C SER A 112 -4.98 -12.61 -11.15
N MET A 113 -4.73 -13.04 -9.92
CA MET A 113 -5.48 -14.10 -9.24
C MET A 113 -6.78 -13.58 -8.61
N LEU A 114 -6.83 -12.29 -8.27
CA LEU A 114 -7.95 -11.72 -7.53
C LEU A 114 -9.10 -11.31 -8.48
N PRO A 115 -10.36 -11.66 -8.15
CA PRO A 115 -11.54 -11.16 -8.85
C PRO A 115 -11.63 -9.63 -8.84
N ASP A 116 -12.38 -9.06 -9.80
CA ASP A 116 -12.50 -7.60 -9.93
C ASP A 116 -13.22 -6.91 -8.76
N ASN A 117 -14.10 -7.65 -8.08
CA ASN A 117 -14.82 -7.16 -6.91
C ASN A 117 -13.98 -7.21 -5.61
N VAL A 118 -12.82 -7.87 -5.62
CA VAL A 118 -11.91 -7.91 -4.48
C VAL A 118 -10.88 -6.81 -4.60
N PHE A 119 -10.72 -5.99 -3.57
CA PHE A 119 -9.70 -4.95 -3.60
C PHE A 119 -8.34 -5.48 -3.13
N TYR A 120 -7.29 -4.81 -3.60
CA TYR A 120 -5.91 -5.16 -3.26
C TYR A 120 -5.06 -3.92 -3.02
N ILE A 121 -4.29 -3.94 -1.94
CA ILE A 121 -3.29 -2.91 -1.63
C ILE A 121 -1.93 -3.57 -1.41
N ASN A 122 -0.94 -3.16 -2.20
CA ASN A 122 0.45 -3.51 -2.00
C ASN A 122 1.02 -2.74 -0.80
N ALA A 123 1.37 -3.46 0.28
CA ALA A 123 2.01 -2.93 1.48
C ALA A 123 3.55 -3.08 1.46
N GLY A 124 4.11 -3.37 0.30
CA GLY A 124 5.53 -3.57 -0.01
C GLY A 124 5.80 -4.92 -0.64
N ASP A 125 6.43 -4.92 -1.82
CA ASP A 125 6.87 -6.12 -2.53
C ASP A 125 8.37 -6.05 -2.84
N GLY A 126 9.14 -6.91 -2.21
CA GLY A 126 10.60 -6.99 -2.37
C GLY A 126 11.29 -5.64 -2.21
N ASN A 127 12.14 -5.30 -3.17
CA ASN A 127 12.76 -3.98 -3.34
C ASN A 127 12.05 -3.13 -4.42
N HIS A 128 10.93 -3.64 -4.99
CA HIS A 128 10.27 -3.05 -6.14
C HIS A 128 9.40 -1.85 -5.78
N ALA A 129 8.41 -2.00 -4.89
CA ALA A 129 7.46 -0.93 -4.61
C ALA A 129 6.91 -0.93 -3.18
N HIS A 130 6.61 0.28 -2.69
CA HIS A 130 5.82 0.52 -1.48
C HIS A 130 4.91 1.73 -1.71
N PRO A 131 3.83 1.58 -2.49
CA PRO A 131 3.02 2.70 -2.96
C PRO A 131 2.42 3.53 -1.82
N THR A 132 1.93 2.89 -0.78
CA THR A 132 1.31 3.58 0.34
C THR A 132 2.29 4.40 1.17
N GLN A 133 3.56 3.98 1.26
CA GLN A 133 4.60 4.79 1.91
C GLN A 133 4.94 6.02 1.07
N ALA A 134 5.04 5.88 -0.24
CA ALA A 134 5.30 7.03 -1.11
C ALA A 134 4.14 8.03 -1.09
N MET A 135 2.88 7.57 -1.06
CA MET A 135 1.72 8.45 -0.86
C MET A 135 1.77 9.18 0.48
N LEU A 136 2.12 8.48 1.57
CA LEU A 136 2.29 9.07 2.90
C LEU A 136 3.34 10.19 2.89
N ASP A 137 4.49 9.95 2.28
CA ASP A 137 5.59 10.92 2.23
C ASP A 137 5.17 12.18 1.45
N VAL A 138 4.53 12.00 0.28
CA VAL A 138 4.03 13.13 -0.53
C VAL A 138 2.91 13.89 0.20
N PHE A 139 2.00 13.20 0.85
CA PHE A 139 0.95 13.83 1.66
C PHE A 139 1.57 14.69 2.76
N THR A 140 2.54 14.17 3.50
CA THR A 140 3.26 14.92 4.54
C THR A 140 3.96 16.17 3.99
N MET A 141 4.56 16.05 2.79
CA MET A 141 5.15 17.21 2.13
C MET A 141 4.08 18.24 1.72
N LYS A 142 2.91 17.80 1.20
CA LYS A 142 1.78 18.70 0.86
C LYS A 142 1.28 19.46 2.09
N GLU A 143 1.13 18.81 3.23
CA GLU A 143 0.73 19.46 4.48
C GLU A 143 1.71 20.57 4.91
N LYS A 144 2.99 20.38 4.62
CA LYS A 144 4.04 21.33 5.03
C LYS A 144 4.26 22.46 4.05
N PHE A 145 4.17 22.21 2.74
CA PHE A 145 4.66 23.12 1.70
C PHE A 145 3.56 23.64 0.76
N ASN A 146 2.33 23.20 0.87
CA ASN A 146 1.16 23.53 0.04
C ASN A 146 1.38 23.32 -1.48
N ASP A 147 2.45 23.86 -2.06
CA ASP A 147 2.86 23.70 -3.45
C ASP A 147 4.18 22.92 -3.53
N LEU A 148 4.12 21.78 -4.19
CA LEU A 148 5.25 20.88 -4.38
C LEU A 148 5.98 21.10 -5.70
N SER A 149 5.46 21.95 -6.62
CA SER A 149 5.96 22.08 -8.00
C SER A 149 7.41 22.55 -8.12
N ASN A 150 7.90 23.27 -7.11
CA ASN A 150 9.28 23.79 -7.05
C ASN A 150 10.11 23.17 -5.90
N LEU A 151 9.58 22.15 -5.24
CA LEU A 151 10.27 21.51 -4.12
C LEU A 151 11.44 20.68 -4.63
N LYS A 152 12.62 20.87 -4.03
CA LYS A 152 13.79 20.03 -4.25
C LYS A 152 13.89 19.02 -3.10
N VAL A 153 13.75 17.75 -3.42
CA VAL A 153 13.84 16.65 -2.47
C VAL A 153 15.17 15.92 -2.67
N THR A 154 15.96 15.80 -1.61
CA THR A 154 17.19 15.00 -1.60
C THR A 154 16.97 13.75 -0.79
N ILE A 155 17.20 12.60 -1.40
CA ILE A 155 17.11 11.28 -0.75
C ILE A 155 18.52 10.82 -0.43
N LEU A 156 18.81 10.55 0.85
CA LEU A 156 20.10 10.06 1.33
C LEU A 156 19.92 8.67 1.95
N GLY A 157 20.76 7.72 1.53
CA GLY A 157 20.75 6.36 2.05
C GLY A 157 21.08 5.32 1.00
N ASP A 158 20.78 4.06 1.29
CA ASP A 158 20.96 2.95 0.35
C ASP A 158 19.83 2.95 -0.69
N VAL A 159 20.07 3.66 -1.79
CA VAL A 159 19.10 3.85 -2.88
C VAL A 159 18.80 2.54 -3.60
N ASN A 160 19.79 1.67 -3.72
CA ASN A 160 19.67 0.44 -4.52
C ASN A 160 18.84 -0.66 -3.84
N HIS A 161 18.74 -0.64 -2.52
CA HIS A 161 17.99 -1.65 -1.75
C HIS A 161 16.73 -1.09 -1.08
N SER A 162 16.29 0.11 -1.46
CA SER A 162 15.11 0.73 -0.88
C SER A 162 13.88 0.56 -1.78
N ARG A 163 12.87 -0.17 -1.34
CA ARG A 163 11.58 -0.30 -2.03
C ARG A 163 10.75 0.99 -2.06
N VAL A 164 11.06 1.93 -1.19
CA VAL A 164 10.33 3.19 -1.09
C VAL A 164 10.77 4.17 -2.16
N ILE A 165 12.07 4.22 -2.46
CA ILE A 165 12.65 5.19 -3.39
C ILE A 165 12.09 5.08 -4.80
N PRO A 166 11.94 3.89 -5.44
CA PRO A 166 11.28 3.80 -6.74
C PRO A 166 9.86 4.37 -6.73
N SER A 167 9.09 4.10 -5.68
CA SER A 167 7.74 4.63 -5.53
C SER A 167 7.72 6.14 -5.29
N GLN A 168 8.67 6.69 -4.54
CA GLN A 168 8.84 8.14 -4.32
C GLN A 168 9.21 8.85 -5.62
N ILE A 169 10.11 8.29 -6.42
CA ILE A 169 10.48 8.82 -7.74
C ILE A 169 9.24 8.83 -8.64
N ALA A 170 8.48 7.73 -8.71
CA ALA A 170 7.27 7.65 -9.53
C ALA A 170 6.22 8.72 -9.13
N VAL A 171 5.99 8.95 -7.85
CA VAL A 171 5.09 10.02 -7.38
C VAL A 171 5.66 11.40 -7.72
N SER A 172 6.97 11.58 -7.67
CA SER A 172 7.59 12.87 -7.95
C SER A 172 7.39 13.30 -9.40
N TYR A 173 7.37 12.38 -10.36
CA TYR A 173 7.05 12.69 -11.76
C TYR A 173 5.61 13.17 -11.96
N THR A 174 4.69 12.78 -11.10
CA THR A 174 3.29 13.17 -11.22
C THR A 174 2.92 14.43 -10.44
N HIS A 175 3.62 14.72 -9.33
CA HIS A 175 3.29 15.80 -8.39
C HIS A 175 4.41 16.81 -8.15
N LEU A 176 5.67 16.42 -8.43
CA LEU A 176 6.85 17.27 -8.36
C LEU A 176 7.38 17.42 -9.78
N ARG A 177 7.99 18.55 -10.14
CA ARG A 177 8.80 18.65 -11.36
C ARG A 177 10.12 17.95 -11.08
N ALA A 178 10.16 16.62 -11.26
CA ALA A 178 11.38 15.85 -11.13
C ALA A 178 12.30 16.13 -12.31
N HIS A 179 13.50 16.65 -12.04
CA HIS A 179 14.63 16.55 -12.95
C HIS A 179 15.53 15.44 -12.43
N GLU A 180 15.65 14.34 -13.17
CA GLU A 180 16.69 13.38 -12.89
C GLU A 180 18.06 14.04 -13.06
N THR A 181 18.83 14.05 -11.98
CA THR A 181 20.28 14.15 -12.08
C THR A 181 20.86 12.81 -11.68
N SER A 182 20.82 11.83 -12.59
CA SER A 182 21.68 10.68 -12.48
C SER A 182 23.09 11.13 -12.78
N LYS A 183 23.96 11.10 -11.80
CA LYS A 183 25.41 11.09 -12.04
C LYS A 183 26.05 10.11 -11.07
N HIS A 184 26.50 9.03 -11.68
CA HIS A 184 27.61 8.10 -11.37
C HIS A 184 27.68 7.53 -9.97
#